data_df9fbce2a28cb5c395ad012982cba111
#
_entry.id   df9fbce2a28cb5c395ad012982cba111
#
_cell.length_a   1.000
_cell.length_b   1.000
_cell.length_c   1.000
_cell.angle_alpha   90.00
_cell.angle_beta   90.00
_cell.angle_gamma   90.00
#
_symmetry.space_group_name_H-M   'P 1'
#
loop_
_entity.id
_entity.type
_entity.pdbx_description
1 polymer ?
#
loop_
_entity_poly.entity_id
_entity_poly.type
_entity_poly.pdbx_seq_one_letter_code
_entity_poly.pdbx_strand_id
1 'polypeptide(L)'
;AVEYLYTKHGTAKDMKEAVRQSVEAGLNVRCTFRSPDSYVLPLRELVQEGGLSEEVINDRVRDILRVKFLVGLFDAPYQTDLKGADDEVEKEENEAVALQASRESIVLLKNENNTLPLDITSVKKIAVCGPNAAEKAYALTHYGPLAVEVTTVVDGLREKLNGKAEVLYTKGCDLVDAHWPESEIIDYPLSKDEQSEIDKAVAQAQEADVAVVVLGLSLIHISEP
;
A
#
# COMPACT_ATOMS: atom_id res chain seq x y z
N ALA A 1 -6.35 7.23 12.18
CA ALA A 1 -7.58 7.21 12.97
C ALA A 1 -7.64 8.37 13.97
N VAL A 2 -8.84 8.93 14.23
CA VAL A 2 -9.04 10.14 15.06
C VAL A 2 -8.46 9.98 16.47
N GLU A 3 -8.56 8.79 17.04
CA GLU A 3 -8.01 8.47 18.37
C GLU A 3 -6.49 8.67 18.47
N TYR A 4 -5.75 8.63 17.39
CA TYR A 4 -4.30 8.86 17.41
C TYR A 4 -3.92 10.30 17.78
N LEU A 5 -4.83 11.26 17.60
CA LEU A 5 -4.59 12.63 18.03
C LEU A 5 -4.32 12.72 19.53
N TYR A 6 -4.92 11.85 20.35
CA TYR A 6 -4.66 11.82 21.79
C TYR A 6 -3.79 10.63 22.23
N THR A 7 -3.89 9.45 21.58
CA THR A 7 -3.14 8.26 22.02
C THR A 7 -1.69 8.23 21.53
N LYS A 8 -1.39 8.84 20.39
CA LYS A 8 -0.06 8.79 19.77
C LYS A 8 0.56 10.18 19.59
N HIS A 9 -0.18 11.13 19.06
CA HIS A 9 0.37 12.45 18.71
C HIS A 9 0.31 13.48 19.84
N GLY A 10 -0.51 13.24 20.88
CA GLY A 10 -0.62 14.15 22.01
C GLY A 10 -1.17 15.55 21.68
N THR A 11 -1.77 15.74 20.50
CA THR A 11 -2.38 17.01 20.08
C THR A 11 -3.75 17.26 20.68
N ALA A 12 -4.40 16.20 21.13
CA ALA A 12 -5.67 16.24 21.86
C ALA A 12 -5.48 15.59 23.25
N LYS A 13 -6.19 16.08 24.26
CA LYS A 13 -6.11 15.53 25.62
C LYS A 13 -6.92 14.25 25.81
N ASP A 14 -7.96 14.07 25.03
CA ASP A 14 -8.90 12.95 25.09
C ASP A 14 -9.62 12.75 23.75
N MET A 15 -10.48 11.72 23.67
CA MET A 15 -11.26 11.42 22.46
C MET A 15 -12.21 12.54 22.08
N LYS A 16 -12.81 13.22 23.04
CA LYS A 16 -13.75 14.31 22.78
C LYS A 16 -13.06 15.49 22.10
N GLU A 17 -11.89 15.87 22.61
CA GLU A 17 -11.06 16.89 21.99
C GLU A 17 -10.54 16.46 20.59
N ALA A 18 -10.16 15.19 20.43
CA ALA A 18 -9.76 14.65 19.14
C ALA A 18 -10.88 14.71 18.10
N VAL A 19 -12.11 14.41 18.51
CA VAL A 19 -13.30 14.54 17.65
C VAL A 19 -13.54 16.01 17.27
N ARG A 20 -13.47 16.93 18.23
CA ARG A 20 -13.64 18.37 17.98
C ARG A 20 -12.66 18.86 16.93
N GLN A 21 -11.35 18.63 17.16
CA GLN A 21 -10.29 19.05 16.25
C GLN A 21 -10.46 18.47 14.84
N SER A 22 -10.81 17.18 14.74
CA SER A 22 -11.00 16.52 13.46
C SER A 22 -12.14 17.10 12.65
N VAL A 23 -13.29 17.36 13.29
CA VAL A 23 -14.49 17.90 12.61
C VAL A 23 -14.28 19.36 12.20
N GLU A 24 -13.66 20.18 13.07
CA GLU A 24 -13.30 21.56 12.75
C GLU A 24 -12.27 21.63 11.60
N ALA A 25 -11.32 20.68 11.55
CA ALA A 25 -10.36 20.57 10.46
C ALA A 25 -10.95 20.08 9.13
N GLY A 26 -12.22 19.68 9.10
CA GLY A 26 -12.90 19.30 7.86
C GLY A 26 -13.13 17.81 7.66
N LEU A 27 -12.93 16.97 8.68
CA LEU A 27 -13.20 15.55 8.56
C LEU A 27 -14.69 15.29 8.40
N ASN A 28 -15.09 14.79 7.23
CA ASN A 28 -16.48 14.50 6.90
C ASN A 28 -16.88 13.06 7.25
N VAL A 29 -15.96 12.10 7.11
CA VAL A 29 -16.20 10.67 7.37
C VAL A 29 -15.04 10.10 8.17
N ARG A 30 -15.35 9.48 9.32
CA ARG A 30 -14.36 8.75 10.10
C ARG A 30 -14.20 7.32 9.54
N CYS A 31 -12.99 6.96 9.17
CA CYS A 31 -12.61 5.59 8.86
C CYS A 31 -12.02 4.90 10.11
N THR A 32 -12.65 3.83 10.59
CA THR A 32 -12.20 3.11 11.79
C THR A 32 -12.87 1.74 11.88
N PHE A 33 -12.23 0.80 12.60
CA PHE A 33 -12.81 -0.49 13.01
C PHE A 33 -13.45 -0.44 14.40
N ARG A 34 -13.43 0.71 15.09
CA ARG A 34 -14.05 0.89 16.41
C ARG A 34 -15.53 1.17 16.29
N SER A 35 -16.27 0.92 17.39
CA SER A 35 -17.69 1.26 17.47
C SER A 35 -17.96 2.74 17.11
N PRO A 36 -19.01 3.00 16.32
CA PRO A 36 -19.46 4.36 16.01
C PRO A 36 -19.67 5.23 17.26
N ASP A 37 -20.12 4.65 18.35
CA ASP A 37 -20.40 5.36 19.61
C ASP A 37 -19.20 6.12 20.14
N SER A 38 -17.99 5.57 19.95
CA SER A 38 -16.75 6.23 20.36
C SER A 38 -16.50 7.57 19.66
N TYR A 39 -17.23 7.88 18.61
CA TYR A 39 -17.18 9.15 17.88
C TYR A 39 -18.47 9.95 17.98
N VAL A 40 -19.59 9.28 17.82
CA VAL A 40 -20.92 9.94 17.75
C VAL A 40 -21.32 10.52 19.12
N LEU A 41 -21.07 9.80 20.22
CA LEU A 41 -21.43 10.31 21.54
C LEU A 41 -20.63 11.55 21.95
N PRO A 42 -19.29 11.57 21.85
CA PRO A 42 -18.51 12.78 22.08
C PRO A 42 -18.91 13.95 21.19
N LEU A 43 -19.26 13.68 19.91
CA LEU A 43 -19.71 14.71 18.99
C LEU A 43 -21.04 15.35 19.42
N ARG A 44 -22.01 14.54 19.84
CA ARG A 44 -23.29 15.01 20.37
C ARG A 44 -23.12 15.85 21.62
N GLU A 45 -22.28 15.39 22.55
CA GLU A 45 -21.97 16.14 23.77
C GLU A 45 -21.37 17.51 23.46
N LEU A 46 -20.40 17.57 22.54
CA LEU A 46 -19.77 18.82 22.11
C LEU A 46 -20.80 19.84 21.62
N VAL A 47 -21.78 19.41 20.82
CA VAL A 47 -22.87 20.29 20.34
C VAL A 47 -23.77 20.71 21.50
N GLN A 48 -24.17 19.77 22.37
CA GLN A 48 -25.06 20.06 23.52
C GLN A 48 -24.43 21.01 24.52
N GLU A 49 -23.14 20.94 24.74
CA GLU A 49 -22.37 21.80 25.63
C GLU A 49 -21.93 23.13 24.98
N GLY A 50 -22.19 23.32 23.71
CA GLY A 50 -21.79 24.53 22.95
C GLY A 50 -20.29 24.55 22.60
N GLY A 51 -19.59 23.44 22.75
CA GLY A 51 -18.17 23.28 22.39
C GLY A 51 -17.93 23.10 20.89
N LEU A 52 -18.98 22.82 20.12
CA LEU A 52 -18.97 22.75 18.67
C LEU A 52 -20.31 23.27 18.14
N SER A 53 -20.28 24.13 17.12
CA SER A 53 -21.52 24.64 16.54
C SER A 53 -22.16 23.60 15.62
N GLU A 54 -23.51 23.59 15.58
CA GLU A 54 -24.28 22.76 14.67
C GLU A 54 -23.98 23.08 13.21
N GLU A 55 -23.60 24.32 12.89
CA GLU A 55 -23.27 24.73 11.53
C GLU A 55 -22.04 24.01 10.99
N VAL A 56 -21.04 23.75 11.84
CA VAL A 56 -19.86 22.95 11.47
C VAL A 56 -20.28 21.51 11.09
N ILE A 57 -21.23 20.92 11.82
CA ILE A 57 -21.78 19.60 11.48
C ILE A 57 -22.53 19.66 10.14
N ASN A 58 -23.36 20.69 9.95
CA ASN A 58 -24.11 20.89 8.72
C ASN A 58 -23.18 21.03 7.50
N ASP A 59 -22.03 21.69 7.64
CA ASP A 59 -21.04 21.77 6.58
C ASP A 59 -20.46 20.39 6.22
N ARG A 60 -20.10 19.58 7.23
CA ARG A 60 -19.61 18.20 6.98
C ARG A 60 -20.67 17.34 6.27
N VAL A 61 -21.93 17.43 6.70
CA VAL A 61 -23.05 16.72 6.07
C VAL A 61 -23.30 17.23 4.65
N ARG A 62 -23.23 18.53 4.43
CA ARG A 62 -23.42 19.16 3.11
C ARG A 62 -22.41 18.66 2.10
N ASP A 63 -21.14 18.50 2.51
CA ASP A 63 -20.10 17.99 1.64
C ASP A 63 -20.37 16.54 1.20
N ILE A 64 -20.80 15.68 2.11
CA ILE A 64 -21.19 14.30 1.80
C ILE A 64 -22.41 14.25 0.88
N LEU A 65 -23.45 15.04 1.19
CA LEU A 65 -24.65 15.11 0.36
C LEU A 65 -24.34 15.61 -1.04
N ARG A 66 -23.46 16.61 -1.17
CA ARG A 66 -23.01 17.11 -2.48
C ARG A 66 -22.45 16.00 -3.35
N VAL A 67 -21.54 15.15 -2.80
CA VAL A 67 -20.99 14.02 -3.55
C VAL A 67 -22.08 13.04 -3.93
N LYS A 68 -23.01 12.70 -3.02
CA LYS A 68 -24.14 11.80 -3.32
C LYS A 68 -25.04 12.34 -4.43
N PHE A 69 -25.30 13.64 -4.47
CA PHE A 69 -26.04 14.26 -5.56
C PHE A 69 -25.27 14.21 -6.88
N LEU A 70 -23.98 14.53 -6.86
CA LEU A 70 -23.14 14.55 -8.06
C LEU A 70 -23.01 13.17 -8.73
N VAL A 71 -22.99 12.09 -7.94
CA VAL A 71 -22.94 10.72 -8.47
C VAL A 71 -24.32 10.11 -8.72
N GLY A 72 -25.41 10.89 -8.59
CA GLY A 72 -26.77 10.47 -8.93
C GLY A 72 -27.42 9.49 -7.97
N LEU A 73 -26.91 9.34 -6.73
CA LEU A 73 -27.43 8.35 -5.76
C LEU A 73 -28.88 8.59 -5.34
N PHE A 74 -29.43 9.81 -5.53
CA PHE A 74 -30.82 10.12 -5.21
C PHE A 74 -31.76 9.81 -6.38
N ASP A 75 -31.23 9.78 -7.61
CA ASP A 75 -31.99 9.46 -8.81
C ASP A 75 -31.92 7.96 -9.13
N ALA A 76 -30.74 7.33 -8.94
CA ALA A 76 -30.49 5.90 -9.15
C ALA A 76 -29.66 5.32 -7.98
N PRO A 77 -30.32 5.03 -6.82
CA PRO A 77 -29.58 4.62 -5.61
C PRO A 77 -28.96 3.23 -5.67
N TYR A 78 -29.37 2.40 -6.60
CA TYR A 78 -28.91 1.01 -6.75
C TYR A 78 -28.31 0.79 -8.13
N GLN A 79 -27.08 0.27 -8.16
CA GLN A 79 -26.49 -0.27 -9.39
C GLN A 79 -27.02 -1.68 -9.62
N THR A 80 -27.73 -1.89 -10.74
CA THR A 80 -28.30 -3.18 -11.12
C THR A 80 -27.55 -3.86 -12.26
N ASP A 81 -26.70 -3.12 -12.97
CA ASP A 81 -25.86 -3.65 -14.05
C ASP A 81 -24.48 -4.07 -13.51
N LEU A 82 -24.42 -5.28 -12.94
CA LEU A 82 -23.17 -5.84 -12.43
C LEU A 82 -22.19 -6.15 -13.57
N LYS A 83 -22.69 -6.61 -14.72
CA LYS A 83 -21.85 -6.89 -15.88
C LYS A 83 -21.20 -5.61 -16.44
N GLY A 84 -21.96 -4.51 -16.53
CA GLY A 84 -21.42 -3.22 -16.92
C GLY A 84 -20.35 -2.69 -15.96
N ALA A 85 -20.42 -3.03 -14.67
CA ALA A 85 -19.39 -2.69 -13.72
C ALA A 85 -18.08 -3.46 -13.95
N ASP A 86 -18.18 -4.76 -14.25
CA ASP A 86 -17.01 -5.58 -14.59
C ASP A 86 -16.37 -5.11 -15.92
N ASP A 87 -17.19 -4.88 -16.95
CA ASP A 87 -16.74 -4.36 -18.24
C ASP A 87 -16.03 -2.98 -18.10
N GLU A 88 -16.44 -2.15 -17.13
CA GLU A 88 -15.80 -0.86 -16.85
C GLU A 88 -14.45 -1.00 -16.17
N VAL A 89 -14.31 -1.96 -15.23
CA VAL A 89 -13.05 -2.24 -14.52
C VAL A 89 -11.98 -2.76 -15.49
N GLU A 90 -12.36 -3.60 -16.45
CA GLU A 90 -11.45 -4.26 -17.39
C GLU A 90 -11.17 -3.46 -18.67
N LYS A 91 -11.58 -2.20 -18.75
CA LYS A 91 -11.31 -1.38 -19.93
C LYS A 91 -9.82 -1.15 -20.15
N GLU A 92 -9.35 -1.39 -21.37
CA GLU A 92 -7.96 -1.15 -21.80
C GLU A 92 -7.48 0.27 -21.47
N GLU A 93 -8.36 1.27 -21.58
CA GLU A 93 -8.04 2.67 -21.25
C GLU A 93 -7.75 2.86 -19.75
N ASN A 94 -8.47 2.15 -18.87
CA ASN A 94 -8.24 2.19 -17.41
C ASN A 94 -6.93 1.49 -17.05
N GLU A 95 -6.64 0.35 -17.67
CA GLU A 95 -5.38 -0.36 -17.52
C GLU A 95 -4.19 0.49 -18.03
N ALA A 96 -4.34 1.18 -19.14
CA ALA A 96 -3.32 2.08 -19.66
C ALA A 96 -2.99 3.22 -18.68
N VAL A 97 -4.02 3.82 -18.06
CA VAL A 97 -3.83 4.86 -17.03
C VAL A 97 -3.15 4.29 -15.78
N ALA A 98 -3.55 3.11 -15.33
CA ALA A 98 -2.93 2.44 -14.18
C ALA A 98 -1.45 2.11 -14.45
N LEU A 99 -1.13 1.63 -15.64
CA LEU A 99 0.24 1.36 -16.08
C LEU A 99 1.07 2.64 -16.15
N GLN A 100 0.51 3.72 -16.69
CA GLN A 100 1.17 5.02 -16.73
C GLN A 100 1.45 5.54 -15.32
N ALA A 101 0.46 5.51 -14.43
CA ALA A 101 0.63 5.92 -13.03
C ALA A 101 1.72 5.10 -12.32
N SER A 102 1.75 3.78 -12.55
CA SER A 102 2.79 2.91 -12.00
C SER A 102 4.18 3.28 -12.52
N ARG A 103 4.34 3.57 -13.80
CA ARG A 103 5.62 4.00 -14.39
C ARG A 103 6.09 5.34 -13.84
N GLU A 104 5.19 6.30 -13.69
CA GLU A 104 5.49 7.63 -13.17
C GLU A 104 5.75 7.65 -11.66
N SER A 105 5.28 6.64 -10.92
CA SER A 105 5.56 6.49 -9.50
C SER A 105 6.96 5.95 -9.18
N ILE A 106 7.67 5.41 -10.17
CA ILE A 106 9.03 4.86 -9.98
C ILE A 106 10.03 6.02 -9.96
N VAL A 107 10.77 6.13 -8.87
CA VAL A 107 11.80 7.17 -8.68
C VAL A 107 13.19 6.57 -8.82
N LEU A 108 13.97 7.09 -9.77
CA LEU A 108 15.37 6.71 -9.95
C LEU A 108 16.24 7.49 -8.94
N LEU A 109 16.60 6.86 -7.83
CA LEU A 109 17.41 7.49 -6.78
C LEU A 109 18.89 7.57 -7.12
N LYS A 110 19.39 6.61 -7.90
CA LYS A 110 20.80 6.50 -8.25
C LYS A 110 21.00 5.75 -9.57
N ASN A 111 21.87 6.26 -10.45
CA ASN A 111 22.24 5.60 -11.71
C ASN A 111 23.70 5.92 -12.05
N GLU A 112 24.64 5.34 -11.30
CA GLU A 112 26.06 5.51 -11.55
C GLU A 112 26.49 4.72 -12.79
N ASN A 113 27.44 5.29 -13.53
CA ASN A 113 27.99 4.71 -14.75
C ASN A 113 26.93 4.40 -15.83
N ASN A 114 25.76 5.03 -15.80
CA ASN A 114 24.66 4.76 -16.72
C ASN A 114 24.27 3.27 -16.76
N THR A 115 24.24 2.61 -15.61
CA THR A 115 23.84 1.20 -15.48
C THR A 115 22.44 0.95 -16.02
N LEU A 116 21.53 1.90 -15.87
CA LEU A 116 20.18 1.86 -16.43
C LEU A 116 20.04 2.88 -17.59
N PRO A 117 19.25 2.54 -18.65
CA PRO A 117 18.57 1.26 -18.86
C PRO A 117 19.52 0.12 -19.17
N LEU A 118 19.16 -1.11 -18.78
CA LEU A 118 19.95 -2.29 -19.09
C LEU A 118 19.97 -2.54 -20.61
N ASP A 119 21.13 -2.81 -21.16
CA ASP A 119 21.26 -3.29 -22.54
C ASP A 119 20.92 -4.78 -22.60
N ILE A 120 19.67 -5.08 -22.96
CA ILE A 120 19.17 -6.46 -23.09
C ILE A 120 19.84 -7.29 -24.19
N THR A 121 20.68 -6.68 -25.02
CA THR A 121 21.43 -7.41 -26.05
C THR A 121 22.70 -8.04 -25.48
N SER A 122 23.27 -7.41 -24.46
CA SER A 122 24.49 -7.86 -23.77
C SER A 122 24.22 -8.75 -22.56
N VAL A 123 23.09 -8.53 -21.86
CA VAL A 123 22.69 -9.30 -20.67
C VAL A 123 22.16 -10.67 -21.09
N LYS A 124 22.74 -11.75 -20.55
CA LYS A 124 22.33 -13.14 -20.80
C LYS A 124 21.66 -13.78 -19.58
N LYS A 125 22.03 -13.37 -18.39
CA LYS A 125 21.54 -13.94 -17.14
C LYS A 125 21.27 -12.84 -16.12
N ILE A 126 20.07 -12.83 -15.57
CA ILE A 126 19.64 -11.91 -14.52
C ILE A 126 19.28 -12.72 -13.27
N ALA A 127 19.91 -12.43 -12.15
CA ALA A 127 19.51 -12.93 -10.85
C ALA A 127 18.52 -11.97 -10.21
N VAL A 128 17.36 -12.46 -9.82
CA VAL A 128 16.36 -11.69 -9.10
C VAL A 128 16.22 -12.28 -7.70
N CYS A 129 16.32 -11.45 -6.68
CA CYS A 129 16.13 -11.89 -5.29
C CYS A 129 15.37 -10.84 -4.49
N GLY A 130 14.94 -11.24 -3.32
CA GLY A 130 14.20 -10.42 -2.38
C GLY A 130 12.77 -10.91 -2.13
N PRO A 131 12.22 -10.60 -0.95
CA PRO A 131 10.92 -11.12 -0.50
C PRO A 131 9.76 -10.68 -1.40
N ASN A 132 9.84 -9.49 -2.00
CA ASN A 132 8.77 -8.94 -2.83
C ASN A 132 8.93 -9.24 -4.33
N ALA A 133 10.00 -9.93 -4.74
CA ALA A 133 10.29 -10.15 -6.16
C ALA A 133 9.24 -11.02 -6.88
N ALA A 134 8.65 -12.00 -6.18
CA ALA A 134 7.67 -12.94 -6.72
C ALA A 134 6.40 -13.02 -5.85
N GLU A 135 6.21 -12.10 -4.90
CA GLU A 135 5.09 -12.14 -3.95
C GLU A 135 3.85 -11.48 -4.53
N LYS A 136 2.78 -12.24 -4.65
CA LYS A 136 1.46 -11.76 -5.11
C LYS A 136 0.49 -11.47 -3.97
N ALA A 137 0.65 -12.17 -2.84
CA ALA A 137 -0.34 -12.11 -1.76
C ALA A 137 -0.45 -10.72 -1.12
N TYR A 138 0.66 -10.00 -0.96
CA TYR A 138 0.62 -8.66 -0.39
C TYR A 138 -0.15 -7.66 -1.25
N ALA A 139 -0.04 -7.75 -2.57
CA ALA A 139 -0.81 -6.90 -3.47
C ALA A 139 -2.30 -7.21 -3.43
N LEU A 140 -2.67 -8.47 -3.20
CA LEU A 140 -4.06 -8.94 -3.24
C LEU A 140 -4.78 -8.83 -1.89
N THR A 141 -4.08 -9.01 -0.76
CA THR A 141 -4.75 -9.26 0.53
C THR A 141 -4.84 -8.06 1.46
N HIS A 142 -3.96 -7.06 1.37
CA HIS A 142 -3.99 -5.95 2.32
C HIS A 142 -4.92 -4.82 1.89
N TYR A 143 -4.78 -4.31 0.69
CA TYR A 143 -5.61 -3.21 0.17
C TYR A 143 -5.92 -3.37 -1.31
N GLY A 144 -5.41 -4.41 -1.95
CA GLY A 144 -5.70 -4.71 -3.33
C GLY A 144 -6.99 -5.55 -3.49
N PRO A 145 -7.63 -5.49 -4.66
CA PRO A 145 -8.76 -6.35 -4.98
C PRO A 145 -8.33 -7.82 -5.09
N LEU A 146 -9.17 -8.74 -4.59
CA LEU A 146 -8.85 -10.17 -4.54
C LEU A 146 -8.93 -10.89 -5.90
N ALA A 147 -9.50 -10.25 -6.91
CA ALA A 147 -9.84 -10.87 -8.19
C ALA A 147 -9.08 -10.28 -9.38
N VAL A 148 -7.88 -9.76 -9.18
CA VAL A 148 -7.05 -9.24 -10.27
C VAL A 148 -5.78 -10.06 -10.43
N GLU A 149 -5.31 -10.18 -11.67
CA GLU A 149 -3.99 -10.72 -11.98
C GLU A 149 -2.91 -9.70 -11.57
N VAL A 150 -1.91 -10.18 -10.85
CA VAL A 150 -0.77 -9.38 -10.41
C VAL A 150 0.48 -9.88 -11.10
N THR A 151 1.11 -9.01 -11.87
CA THR A 151 2.42 -9.28 -12.48
C THR A 151 3.52 -8.95 -11.48
N THR A 152 4.26 -9.95 -11.05
CA THR A 152 5.42 -9.75 -10.16
C THR A 152 6.63 -9.23 -10.93
N VAL A 153 7.67 -8.75 -10.24
CA VAL A 153 8.92 -8.32 -10.88
C VAL A 153 9.55 -9.48 -11.66
N VAL A 154 9.51 -10.68 -11.11
CA VAL A 154 10.03 -11.90 -11.78
C VAL A 154 9.25 -12.20 -13.04
N ASP A 155 7.90 -12.16 -12.97
CA ASP A 155 7.04 -12.44 -14.12
C ASP A 155 7.23 -11.39 -15.22
N GLY A 156 7.24 -10.10 -14.86
CA GLY A 156 7.43 -9.01 -15.82
C GLY A 156 8.81 -9.06 -16.51
N LEU A 157 9.85 -9.42 -15.78
CA LEU A 157 11.18 -9.62 -16.39
C LEU A 157 11.21 -10.81 -17.35
N ARG A 158 10.63 -11.95 -16.98
CA ARG A 158 10.53 -13.13 -17.86
C ARG A 158 9.77 -12.84 -19.13
N GLU A 159 8.63 -12.17 -19.01
CA GLU A 159 7.81 -11.76 -20.14
C GLU A 159 8.56 -10.78 -21.06
N LYS A 160 9.13 -9.72 -20.49
CA LYS A 160 9.84 -8.68 -21.27
C LYS A 160 11.07 -9.21 -21.98
N LEU A 161 11.78 -10.13 -21.36
CA LEU A 161 12.99 -10.72 -21.94
C LEU A 161 12.65 -11.81 -22.97
N ASN A 162 11.50 -12.44 -22.84
CA ASN A 162 10.98 -13.43 -23.79
C ASN A 162 12.06 -14.46 -24.25
N GLY A 163 12.78 -15.04 -23.28
CA GLY A 163 13.83 -16.03 -23.54
C GLY A 163 15.16 -15.49 -24.06
N LYS A 164 15.32 -14.17 -24.23
CA LYS A 164 16.59 -13.55 -24.65
C LYS A 164 17.65 -13.58 -23.54
N ALA A 165 17.23 -13.61 -22.29
CA ALA A 165 18.07 -13.80 -21.12
C ALA A 165 17.39 -14.75 -20.13
N GLU A 166 18.21 -15.50 -19.39
CA GLU A 166 17.76 -16.35 -18.30
C GLU A 166 17.44 -15.51 -17.07
N VAL A 167 16.27 -15.74 -16.44
CA VAL A 167 15.86 -15.08 -15.20
C VAL A 167 15.88 -16.11 -14.07
N LEU A 168 16.90 -16.06 -13.24
CA LEU A 168 17.02 -16.84 -12.02
C LEU A 168 16.27 -16.13 -10.90
N TYR A 169 15.65 -16.90 -10.01
CA TYR A 169 14.98 -16.34 -8.85
C TYR A 169 15.30 -17.11 -7.58
N THR A 170 15.62 -16.39 -6.53
CA THR A 170 15.76 -16.88 -5.15
C THR A 170 15.19 -15.83 -4.20
N LYS A 171 14.40 -16.23 -3.22
CA LYS A 171 13.83 -15.30 -2.25
C LYS A 171 14.91 -14.54 -1.47
N GLY A 172 15.92 -15.25 -0.99
CA GLY A 172 17.08 -14.71 -0.28
C GLY A 172 16.83 -14.32 1.17
N CYS A 173 15.71 -13.70 1.47
CA CYS A 173 15.31 -13.39 2.86
C CYS A 173 13.79 -13.29 2.95
N ASP A 174 13.27 -13.34 4.15
CA ASP A 174 11.88 -13.02 4.45
C ASP A 174 11.70 -11.50 4.58
N LEU A 175 10.45 -11.07 4.61
CA LEU A 175 10.11 -9.65 4.77
C LEU A 175 10.45 -9.14 6.16
N VAL A 176 10.31 -10.00 7.15
CA VAL A 176 10.72 -9.81 8.54
C VAL A 176 11.50 -11.04 8.98
N ASP A 177 12.43 -10.86 9.89
CA ASP A 177 13.18 -11.97 10.49
C ASP A 177 12.34 -12.78 11.49
N ALA A 178 12.87 -13.92 11.93
CA ALA A 178 12.18 -14.85 12.82
C ALA A 178 11.91 -14.29 14.22
N HIS A 179 12.53 -13.20 14.62
CA HIS A 179 12.41 -12.58 15.95
C HIS A 179 11.59 -11.29 15.93
N TRP A 180 11.06 -10.89 14.75
CA TRP A 180 10.22 -9.71 14.68
C TRP A 180 8.98 -9.85 15.58
N PRO A 181 8.53 -8.82 16.32
CA PRO A 181 9.04 -7.44 16.33
C PRO A 181 10.18 -7.13 17.30
N GLU A 182 10.64 -8.11 18.08
CA GLU A 182 11.70 -7.90 19.09
C GLU A 182 13.03 -7.49 18.44
N SER A 183 13.29 -7.95 17.22
CA SER A 183 14.49 -7.62 16.45
C SER A 183 14.63 -6.14 16.07
N GLU A 184 13.56 -5.37 16.15
CA GLU A 184 13.65 -3.90 15.99
C GLU A 184 14.37 -3.20 17.16
N ILE A 185 14.46 -3.89 18.31
CA ILE A 185 15.05 -3.35 19.55
C ILE A 185 16.31 -4.13 19.94
N ILE A 186 16.30 -5.44 19.69
CA ILE A 186 17.37 -6.38 20.09
C ILE A 186 18.01 -6.92 18.81
N ASP A 187 19.32 -6.73 18.67
CA ASP A 187 20.09 -7.27 17.55
C ASP A 187 20.28 -8.78 17.71
N TYR A 188 19.59 -9.56 16.89
CA TYR A 188 19.70 -11.03 16.82
C TYR A 188 20.61 -11.45 15.67
N PRO A 189 21.50 -12.44 15.89
CA PRO A 189 22.27 -13.01 14.79
C PRO A 189 21.34 -13.80 13.86
N LEU A 190 21.66 -13.79 12.56
CA LEU A 190 20.95 -14.60 11.57
C LEU A 190 20.93 -16.08 11.98
N SER A 191 19.81 -16.71 11.82
CA SER A 191 19.66 -18.15 11.92
C SER A 191 20.42 -18.85 10.80
N LYS A 192 20.67 -20.13 10.93
CA LYS A 192 21.31 -20.92 9.86
C LYS A 192 20.48 -20.98 8.59
N ASP A 193 19.16 -20.97 8.73
CA ASP A 193 18.23 -21.02 7.59
C ASP A 193 18.24 -19.69 6.85
N GLU A 194 18.17 -18.56 7.56
CA GLU A 194 18.29 -17.22 6.97
C GLU A 194 19.63 -17.04 6.24
N GLN A 195 20.74 -17.44 6.87
CA GLN A 195 22.06 -17.39 6.24
C GLN A 195 22.09 -18.26 4.97
N SER A 196 21.51 -19.45 5.02
CA SER A 196 21.47 -20.36 3.88
C SER A 196 20.69 -19.77 2.69
N GLU A 197 19.57 -19.08 2.94
CA GLU A 197 18.81 -18.43 1.87
C GLU A 197 19.57 -17.24 1.27
N ILE A 198 20.25 -16.45 2.09
CA ILE A 198 21.14 -15.37 1.63
C ILE A 198 22.29 -15.94 0.77
N ASP A 199 22.93 -17.00 1.23
CA ASP A 199 24.04 -17.64 0.50
C ASP A 199 23.59 -18.14 -0.88
N LYS A 200 22.37 -18.69 -1.01
CA LYS A 200 21.80 -19.08 -2.30
C LYS A 200 21.61 -17.88 -3.23
N ALA A 201 21.09 -16.78 -2.71
CA ALA A 201 20.90 -15.56 -3.49
C ALA A 201 22.24 -14.97 -3.95
N VAL A 202 23.24 -14.96 -3.08
CA VAL A 202 24.60 -14.54 -3.42
C VAL A 202 25.21 -15.43 -4.50
N ALA A 203 25.09 -16.74 -4.38
CA ALA A 203 25.59 -17.67 -5.39
C ALA A 203 24.95 -17.43 -6.78
N GLN A 204 23.63 -17.24 -6.83
CA GLN A 204 22.95 -16.91 -8.08
C GLN A 204 23.39 -15.55 -8.65
N ALA A 205 23.57 -14.54 -7.80
CA ALA A 205 24.03 -13.23 -8.24
C ALA A 205 25.47 -13.29 -8.83
N GLN A 206 26.33 -14.14 -8.29
CA GLN A 206 27.69 -14.34 -8.81
C GLN A 206 27.71 -14.98 -10.19
N GLU A 207 26.69 -15.75 -10.55
CA GLU A 207 26.58 -16.41 -11.85
C GLU A 207 25.90 -15.53 -12.91
N ALA A 208 25.36 -14.37 -12.52
CA ALA A 208 24.56 -13.51 -13.38
C ALA A 208 25.34 -12.28 -13.85
N ASP A 209 24.92 -11.71 -14.99
CA ASP A 209 25.46 -10.45 -15.50
C ASP A 209 24.92 -9.27 -14.70
N VAL A 210 23.70 -9.41 -14.17
CA VAL A 210 22.99 -8.37 -13.40
C VAL A 210 22.23 -9.02 -12.24
N ALA A 211 22.29 -8.38 -11.07
CA ALA A 211 21.44 -8.72 -9.93
C ALA A 211 20.38 -7.65 -9.72
N VAL A 212 19.11 -8.07 -9.60
CA VAL A 212 17.95 -7.24 -9.25
C VAL A 212 17.49 -7.65 -7.86
N VAL A 213 17.69 -6.76 -6.88
CA VAL A 213 17.31 -7.01 -5.49
C VAL A 213 16.03 -6.24 -5.19
N VAL A 214 14.94 -6.98 -4.94
CA VAL A 214 13.59 -6.43 -4.72
C VAL A 214 13.29 -6.48 -3.23
N LEU A 215 13.70 -5.44 -2.55
CA LEU A 215 13.43 -5.23 -1.14
C LEU A 215 12.24 -4.30 -0.99
N GLY A 216 11.60 -4.33 0.17
CA GLY A 216 10.49 -3.44 0.43
C GLY A 216 10.16 -3.39 1.90
N LEU A 217 9.55 -2.27 2.27
CA LEU A 217 8.85 -2.14 3.53
C LEU A 217 7.45 -2.72 3.34
N SER A 218 6.99 -3.54 4.26
CA SER A 218 5.59 -3.90 4.31
C SER A 218 4.81 -2.83 5.10
N LEU A 219 3.50 -2.91 5.04
CA LEU A 219 2.64 -2.05 5.87
C LEU A 219 2.90 -2.21 7.38
N ILE A 220 3.44 -3.33 7.82
CA ILE A 220 3.85 -3.53 9.21
C ILE A 220 4.98 -2.60 9.64
N HIS A 221 5.87 -2.20 8.73
CA HIS A 221 6.94 -1.22 9.00
C HIS A 221 6.47 0.24 8.91
N ILE A 222 5.34 0.50 8.24
CA ILE A 222 4.82 1.85 8.00
C ILE A 222 3.72 2.21 9.00
N SER A 223 2.94 1.22 9.45
CA SER A 223 1.77 1.44 10.31
C SER A 223 2.08 1.41 11.79
N GLU A 224 3.23 0.92 12.18
CA GLU A 224 3.70 0.97 13.57
C GLU A 224 4.58 2.21 13.78
N PRO A 225 4.21 3.06 14.72
CA PRO A 225 5.02 4.22 15.13
C PRO A 225 6.06 3.82 16.16
#